data_163d699899c1183b6d01c20fce83c0f7
#
_entry.id   163d699899c1183b6d01c20fce83c0f7
#
_cell.length_a   1.000
_cell.length_b   1.000
_cell.length_c   1.000
_cell.angle_alpha   90.00
_cell.angle_beta   90.00
_cell.angle_gamma   90.00
#
_symmetry.space_group_name_H-M   'P 1'
#
loop_
_entity.id
_entity.type
_entity.pdbx_description
1 polymer ?
#
loop_
_entity_poly.entity_id
_entity_poly.type
_entity_poly.pdbx_seq_one_letter_code
_entity_poly.pdbx_strand_id
1 'polypeptide(L)'
;VSDKDSNWRFADDIVVESDVIARARQQSLELGIEPISPATGAQAAVVVAATRAENVVEIGTGVGVSGLWLLTGGTDAQLTSIDVEVEYQQHARAFFTEAGLPSNRVRLIPGRALEVLPRMNENSYDIVFIDADPQSVIEYVEHGLRLVRPGGTVLVARALWRGRVADPAARDEIATGFRTLITETSASGAVISALSPAGEGLLQITKLAP
;
A
#
# COMPACT_ATOMS: atom_id res chain seq x y z
N VAL A 1 -12.78 -7.18 25.05
CA VAL A 1 -12.59 -6.43 23.80
C VAL A 1 -12.67 -4.96 24.17
N SER A 2 -11.64 -4.16 23.84
CA SER A 2 -11.69 -2.71 24.14
C SER A 2 -12.62 -2.01 23.15
N ASP A 3 -13.15 -0.81 23.54
CA ASP A 3 -13.98 0.01 22.64
C ASP A 3 -13.23 0.34 21.33
N LYS A 4 -11.90 0.46 21.41
CA LYS A 4 -11.04 0.69 20.22
C LYS A 4 -11.06 -0.49 19.26
N ASP A 5 -10.94 -1.72 19.78
CA ASP A 5 -10.97 -2.94 18.95
C ASP A 5 -12.33 -3.13 18.29
N SER A 6 -13.41 -2.74 18.98
CA SER A 6 -14.76 -2.79 18.43
C SER A 6 -14.94 -1.79 17.28
N ASN A 7 -14.41 -0.57 17.43
CA ASN A 7 -14.47 0.45 16.40
C ASN A 7 -13.66 0.06 15.15
N TRP A 8 -12.48 -0.52 15.32
CA TRP A 8 -11.65 -0.96 14.21
C TRP A 8 -12.29 -2.12 13.45
N ARG A 9 -12.86 -3.08 14.18
CA ARG A 9 -13.60 -4.19 13.55
C ARG A 9 -14.82 -3.68 12.78
N PHE A 10 -15.56 -2.75 13.35
CA PHE A 10 -16.69 -2.11 12.67
C PHE A 10 -16.24 -1.38 11.38
N ALA A 11 -15.09 -0.71 11.40
CA ALA A 11 -14.56 -0.02 10.24
C ALA A 11 -14.18 -0.98 9.10
N ASP A 12 -13.71 -2.20 9.42
CA ASP A 12 -13.48 -3.24 8.42
C ASP A 12 -14.80 -3.88 7.95
N ASP A 13 -15.71 -4.18 8.86
CA ASP A 13 -16.97 -4.90 8.58
C ASP A 13 -17.94 -4.08 7.72
N ILE A 14 -17.89 -2.75 7.79
CA ILE A 14 -18.78 -1.85 7.01
C ILE A 14 -18.34 -1.74 5.54
N VAL A 15 -17.10 -2.11 5.22
CA VAL A 15 -16.57 -1.98 3.86
C VAL A 15 -17.08 -3.14 3.00
N VAL A 16 -17.80 -2.80 1.95
CA VAL A 16 -18.29 -3.78 0.97
C VAL A 16 -17.26 -3.94 -0.13
N GLU A 17 -16.67 -5.12 -0.21
CA GLU A 17 -15.78 -5.50 -1.33
C GLU A 17 -16.59 -5.95 -2.55
N SER A 18 -16.10 -5.65 -3.73
CA SER A 18 -16.63 -6.26 -4.96
C SER A 18 -16.35 -7.76 -4.95
N ASP A 19 -17.17 -8.54 -5.68
CA ASP A 19 -17.00 -9.99 -5.76
C ASP A 19 -15.59 -10.41 -6.20
N VAL A 20 -14.96 -9.64 -7.09
CA VAL A 20 -13.59 -9.91 -7.56
C VAL A 20 -12.57 -9.68 -6.45
N ILE A 21 -12.68 -8.59 -5.69
CA ILE A 21 -11.79 -8.33 -4.56
C ILE A 21 -11.96 -9.41 -3.48
N ALA A 22 -13.19 -9.80 -3.19
CA ALA A 22 -13.47 -10.84 -2.21
C ALA A 22 -12.86 -12.20 -2.62
N ARG A 23 -12.94 -12.58 -3.90
CA ARG A 23 -12.30 -13.81 -4.42
C ARG A 23 -10.77 -13.70 -4.40
N ALA A 24 -10.20 -12.56 -4.78
CA ALA A 24 -8.76 -12.33 -4.69
C ALA A 24 -8.26 -12.45 -3.24
N ARG A 25 -9.01 -11.90 -2.28
CA ARG A 25 -8.74 -12.04 -0.84
C ARG A 25 -8.76 -13.49 -0.40
N GLN A 26 -9.79 -14.24 -0.78
CA GLN A 26 -9.91 -15.67 -0.46
C GLN A 26 -8.70 -16.45 -1.02
N GLN A 27 -8.34 -16.21 -2.29
CA GLN A 27 -7.16 -16.85 -2.90
C GLN A 27 -5.87 -16.47 -2.20
N SER A 28 -5.72 -15.21 -1.75
CA SER A 28 -4.56 -14.75 -0.97
C SER A 28 -4.40 -15.58 0.31
N LEU A 29 -5.49 -15.74 1.06
CA LEU A 29 -5.50 -16.51 2.30
C LEU A 29 -5.20 -17.99 2.07
N GLU A 30 -5.72 -18.59 1.00
CA GLU A 30 -5.44 -19.99 0.60
C GLU A 30 -3.96 -20.21 0.27
N LEU A 31 -3.28 -19.20 -0.27
CA LEU A 31 -1.84 -19.21 -0.55
C LEU A 31 -0.99 -18.83 0.67
N GLY A 32 -1.61 -18.55 1.82
CA GLY A 32 -0.91 -18.13 3.04
C GLY A 32 -0.37 -16.70 2.99
N ILE A 33 -0.86 -15.88 2.05
CA ILE A 33 -0.52 -14.47 1.93
C ILE A 33 -1.59 -13.66 2.65
N GLU A 34 -1.22 -12.89 3.66
CA GLU A 34 -2.14 -12.03 4.39
C GLU A 34 -2.46 -10.77 3.54
N PRO A 35 -3.69 -10.58 3.04
CA PRO A 35 -4.04 -9.39 2.27
C PRO A 35 -4.27 -8.20 3.20
N ILE A 36 -4.18 -6.97 2.68
CA ILE A 36 -4.58 -5.77 3.43
C ILE A 36 -6.03 -5.88 3.87
N SER A 37 -6.38 -5.23 4.99
CA SER A 37 -7.76 -5.20 5.45
C SER A 37 -8.68 -4.43 4.48
N PRO A 38 -10.01 -4.72 4.48
CA PRO A 38 -10.97 -3.95 3.69
C PRO A 38 -10.91 -2.44 3.96
N ALA A 39 -10.80 -2.03 5.22
CA ALA A 39 -10.71 -0.61 5.59
C ALA A 39 -9.43 0.05 5.03
N THR A 40 -8.29 -0.65 5.05
CA THR A 40 -7.04 -0.16 4.45
C THR A 40 -7.21 0.00 2.93
N GLY A 41 -7.79 -0.98 2.27
CA GLY A 41 -8.06 -0.94 0.82
C GLY A 41 -8.98 0.22 0.43
N ALA A 42 -10.09 0.37 1.15
CA ALA A 42 -11.03 1.47 0.94
C ALA A 42 -10.38 2.84 1.16
N GLN A 43 -9.57 3.00 2.22
CA GLN A 43 -8.85 4.23 2.48
C GLN A 43 -7.83 4.56 1.38
N ALA A 44 -7.09 3.57 0.88
CA ALA A 44 -6.18 3.75 -0.26
C ALA A 44 -6.95 4.18 -1.53
N ALA A 45 -8.08 3.55 -1.83
CA ALA A 45 -8.94 3.94 -2.95
C ALA A 45 -9.46 5.40 -2.81
N VAL A 46 -9.85 5.82 -1.60
CA VAL A 46 -10.25 7.21 -1.32
C VAL A 46 -9.11 8.18 -1.61
N VAL A 47 -7.87 7.85 -1.24
CA VAL A 47 -6.70 8.70 -1.53
C VAL A 47 -6.48 8.80 -3.05
N VAL A 48 -6.56 7.69 -3.79
CA VAL A 48 -6.48 7.70 -5.27
C VAL A 48 -7.53 8.62 -5.87
N ALA A 49 -8.79 8.49 -5.43
CA ALA A 49 -9.90 9.30 -5.92
C ALA A 49 -9.74 10.79 -5.57
N ALA A 50 -9.39 11.11 -4.32
CA ALA A 50 -9.26 12.49 -3.83
C ALA A 50 -8.11 13.24 -4.52
N THR A 51 -7.03 12.55 -4.83
CA THR A 51 -5.87 13.12 -5.52
C THR A 51 -5.98 13.08 -7.04
N ARG A 52 -7.00 12.42 -7.57
CA ARG A 52 -7.15 12.14 -9.02
C ARG A 52 -5.89 11.50 -9.58
N ALA A 53 -5.37 10.52 -8.87
CA ALA A 53 -4.11 9.88 -9.24
C ALA A 53 -4.24 9.15 -10.58
N GLU A 54 -3.31 9.42 -11.49
CA GLU A 54 -3.20 8.76 -12.79
C GLU A 54 -2.10 7.70 -12.80
N ASN A 55 -1.00 7.93 -12.06
CA ASN A 55 0.16 7.03 -12.05
C ASN A 55 0.42 6.51 -10.63
N VAL A 56 0.15 5.23 -10.43
CA VAL A 56 0.29 4.55 -9.15
C VAL A 56 1.38 3.48 -9.24
N VAL A 57 2.28 3.46 -8.27
CA VAL A 57 3.25 2.37 -8.07
C VAL A 57 2.83 1.55 -6.86
N GLU A 58 2.94 0.25 -6.95
CA GLU A 58 2.72 -0.68 -5.85
C GLU A 58 3.97 -1.54 -5.65
N ILE A 59 4.39 -1.66 -4.41
CA ILE A 59 5.47 -2.55 -3.97
C ILE A 59 4.84 -3.64 -3.12
N GLY A 60 4.86 -4.87 -3.65
CA GLY A 60 4.11 -6.00 -3.12
C GLY A 60 2.78 -6.18 -3.85
N THR A 61 2.78 -6.96 -4.94
CA THR A 61 1.57 -7.26 -5.73
C THR A 61 0.67 -8.28 -5.02
N GLY A 62 1.28 -9.30 -4.40
CA GLY A 62 0.56 -10.47 -3.95
C GLY A 62 -0.35 -11.02 -5.06
N VAL A 63 -1.58 -11.38 -4.72
CA VAL A 63 -2.57 -11.81 -5.71
C VAL A 63 -3.45 -10.67 -6.24
N GLY A 64 -3.09 -9.41 -5.97
CA GLY A 64 -3.70 -8.22 -6.55
C GLY A 64 -4.81 -7.56 -5.72
N VAL A 65 -5.00 -7.92 -4.45
CA VAL A 65 -6.06 -7.34 -3.60
C VAL A 65 -5.90 -5.82 -3.47
N SER A 66 -4.72 -5.35 -3.09
CA SER A 66 -4.41 -3.92 -2.95
C SER A 66 -4.48 -3.19 -4.29
N GLY A 67 -3.93 -3.78 -5.36
CA GLY A 67 -4.00 -3.22 -6.71
C GLY A 67 -5.43 -3.04 -7.22
N LEU A 68 -6.33 -3.99 -6.96
CA LEU A 68 -7.75 -3.87 -7.26
C LEU A 68 -8.38 -2.70 -6.51
N TRP A 69 -8.10 -2.55 -5.22
CA TRP A 69 -8.58 -1.42 -4.43
C TRP A 69 -8.08 -0.08 -4.96
N LEU A 70 -6.79 0.04 -5.24
CA LEU A 70 -6.18 1.25 -5.81
C LEU A 70 -6.88 1.65 -7.12
N LEU A 71 -7.15 0.69 -7.99
CA LEU A 71 -7.77 0.93 -9.29
C LEU A 71 -9.28 1.21 -9.22
N THR A 72 -9.95 0.93 -8.10
CA THR A 72 -11.33 1.39 -7.89
C THR A 72 -11.41 2.89 -7.60
N GLY A 73 -10.34 3.49 -7.09
CA GLY A 73 -10.28 4.91 -6.77
C GLY A 73 -10.24 5.85 -7.99
N GLY A 74 -9.91 5.34 -9.19
CA GLY A 74 -9.79 6.18 -10.39
C GLY A 74 -9.94 5.40 -11.69
N THR A 75 -10.81 5.87 -12.58
CA THR A 75 -11.02 5.25 -13.89
C THR A 75 -9.82 5.35 -14.82
N ASP A 76 -9.00 6.40 -14.64
CA ASP A 76 -7.84 6.69 -15.48
C ASP A 76 -6.52 6.26 -14.82
N ALA A 77 -6.57 5.79 -13.58
CA ALA A 77 -5.39 5.35 -12.83
C ALA A 77 -4.72 4.15 -13.53
N GLN A 78 -3.40 4.24 -13.68
CA GLN A 78 -2.53 3.18 -14.18
C GLN A 78 -1.67 2.66 -13.03
N LEU A 79 -1.62 1.35 -12.86
CA LEU A 79 -0.87 0.67 -11.81
C LEU A 79 0.39 0.04 -12.38
N THR A 80 1.54 0.38 -11.82
CA THR A 80 2.78 -0.38 -11.98
C THR A 80 3.05 -1.11 -10.67
N SER A 81 2.93 -2.43 -10.66
CA SER A 81 3.06 -3.26 -9.47
C SER A 81 4.27 -4.18 -9.55
N ILE A 82 5.07 -4.20 -8.49
CA ILE A 82 6.36 -4.90 -8.41
C ILE A 82 6.26 -5.99 -7.34
N ASP A 83 6.64 -7.22 -7.70
CA ASP A 83 6.71 -8.34 -6.76
C ASP A 83 7.84 -9.30 -7.14
N VAL A 84 8.44 -9.95 -6.16
CA VAL A 84 9.46 -10.99 -6.39
C VAL A 84 8.84 -12.30 -6.84
N GLU A 85 7.57 -12.55 -6.48
CA GLU A 85 6.89 -13.81 -6.71
C GLU A 85 6.07 -13.76 -8.02
N VAL A 86 6.62 -14.35 -9.06
CA VAL A 86 6.00 -14.38 -10.39
C VAL A 86 4.63 -15.10 -10.37
N GLU A 87 4.51 -16.16 -9.57
CA GLU A 87 3.27 -16.92 -9.44
C GLU A 87 2.14 -16.07 -8.86
N TYR A 88 2.43 -15.24 -7.87
CA TYR A 88 1.45 -14.32 -7.30
C TYR A 88 0.97 -13.30 -8.35
N GLN A 89 1.90 -12.77 -9.14
CA GLN A 89 1.54 -11.86 -10.22
C GLN A 89 0.69 -12.52 -11.33
N GLN A 90 0.79 -13.83 -11.54
CA GLN A 90 -0.09 -14.55 -12.46
C GLN A 90 -1.53 -14.58 -11.94
N HIS A 91 -1.73 -14.84 -10.64
CA HIS A 91 -3.03 -14.75 -9.99
C HIS A 91 -3.59 -13.32 -10.06
N ALA A 92 -2.76 -12.32 -9.72
CA ALA A 92 -3.15 -10.91 -9.79
C ALA A 92 -3.62 -10.52 -11.20
N ARG A 93 -2.91 -10.95 -12.25
CA ARG A 93 -3.29 -10.71 -13.64
C ARG A 93 -4.66 -11.29 -13.97
N ALA A 94 -4.97 -12.50 -13.49
CA ALA A 94 -6.27 -13.11 -13.69
C ALA A 94 -7.39 -12.29 -13.04
N PHE A 95 -7.21 -11.83 -11.79
CA PHE A 95 -8.19 -11.00 -11.10
C PHE A 95 -8.34 -9.60 -11.73
N PHE A 96 -7.28 -8.97 -12.18
CA PHE A 96 -7.38 -7.71 -12.94
C PHE A 96 -8.17 -7.88 -14.23
N THR A 97 -7.96 -8.99 -14.94
CA THR A 97 -8.73 -9.31 -16.15
C THR A 97 -10.21 -9.57 -15.82
N GLU A 98 -10.48 -10.31 -14.76
CA GLU A 98 -11.83 -10.60 -14.28
C GLU A 98 -12.59 -9.33 -13.84
N ALA A 99 -11.86 -8.36 -13.25
CA ALA A 99 -12.39 -7.03 -12.93
C ALA A 99 -12.66 -6.15 -14.17
N GLY A 100 -12.39 -6.66 -15.38
CA GLY A 100 -12.59 -5.92 -16.63
C GLY A 100 -11.55 -4.80 -16.85
N LEU A 101 -10.42 -4.85 -16.16
CA LEU A 101 -9.38 -3.83 -16.31
C LEU A 101 -8.60 -4.07 -17.62
N PRO A 102 -8.50 -3.06 -18.49
CA PRO A 102 -7.71 -3.15 -19.71
C PRO A 102 -6.22 -3.41 -19.39
N SER A 103 -5.56 -4.22 -20.20
CA SER A 103 -4.16 -4.61 -19.97
C SER A 103 -3.16 -3.45 -19.94
N ASN A 104 -3.51 -2.31 -20.56
CA ASN A 104 -2.69 -1.10 -20.54
C ASN A 104 -2.80 -0.32 -19.22
N ARG A 105 -3.78 -0.63 -18.36
CA ARG A 105 -3.90 -0.02 -17.04
C ARG A 105 -3.06 -0.70 -15.96
N VAL A 106 -2.58 -1.93 -16.20
CA VAL A 106 -1.84 -2.70 -15.21
C VAL A 106 -0.55 -3.23 -15.80
N ARG A 107 0.56 -2.76 -15.27
CA ARG A 107 1.91 -3.26 -15.57
C ARG A 107 2.46 -4.02 -14.37
N LEU A 108 2.64 -5.32 -14.52
CA LEU A 108 3.28 -6.18 -13.52
C LEU A 108 4.76 -6.34 -13.85
N ILE A 109 5.61 -6.05 -12.88
CA ILE A 109 7.07 -6.14 -13.01
C ILE A 109 7.56 -7.20 -12.01
N PRO A 110 8.01 -8.37 -12.48
CA PRO A 110 8.64 -9.36 -11.61
C PRO A 110 10.05 -8.90 -11.24
N GLY A 111 10.38 -8.97 -9.95
CA GLY A 111 11.72 -8.65 -9.45
C GLY A 111 11.74 -8.00 -8.09
N ARG A 112 12.94 -7.82 -7.56
CA ARG A 112 13.17 -7.15 -6.28
C ARG A 112 12.94 -5.66 -6.43
N ALA A 113 12.08 -5.09 -5.58
CA ALA A 113 11.71 -3.66 -5.69
C ALA A 113 12.95 -2.74 -5.60
N LEU A 114 13.90 -3.01 -4.71
CA LEU A 114 15.14 -2.22 -4.59
C LEU A 114 16.05 -2.26 -5.83
N GLU A 115 15.85 -3.20 -6.75
CA GLU A 115 16.55 -3.26 -8.04
C GLU A 115 15.77 -2.53 -9.16
N VAL A 116 14.44 -2.45 -9.03
CA VAL A 116 13.54 -1.83 -10.01
C VAL A 116 13.39 -0.33 -9.76
N LEU A 117 13.09 0.05 -8.51
CA LEU A 117 12.80 1.43 -8.11
C LEU A 117 13.88 2.45 -8.54
N PRO A 118 15.20 2.17 -8.44
CA PRO A 118 16.24 3.13 -8.86
C PRO A 118 16.17 3.51 -10.35
N ARG A 119 15.54 2.67 -11.18
CA ARG A 119 15.43 2.88 -12.64
C ARG A 119 14.15 3.61 -13.04
N MET A 120 13.27 3.89 -12.08
CA MET A 120 12.00 4.56 -12.32
C MET A 120 12.18 6.09 -12.25
N ASN A 121 11.38 6.80 -13.02
CA ASN A 121 11.46 8.25 -13.15
C ASN A 121 11.06 8.97 -11.87
N GLU A 122 11.85 9.96 -11.48
CA GLU A 122 11.56 10.83 -10.33
C GLU A 122 10.37 11.75 -10.62
N ASN A 123 9.64 12.12 -9.57
CA ASN A 123 8.52 13.09 -9.62
C ASN A 123 7.47 12.77 -10.72
N SER A 124 7.29 11.48 -11.05
CA SER A 124 6.44 11.04 -12.16
C SER A 124 5.20 10.27 -11.71
N TYR A 125 5.06 10.04 -10.42
CA TYR A 125 3.97 9.25 -9.87
C TYR A 125 3.15 10.06 -8.87
N ASP A 126 1.88 9.74 -8.77
CA ASP A 126 0.94 10.38 -7.85
C ASP A 126 0.92 9.66 -6.51
N ILE A 127 0.96 8.32 -6.56
CA ILE A 127 0.91 7.47 -5.38
C ILE A 127 1.95 6.35 -5.48
N VAL A 128 2.60 6.07 -4.35
CA VAL A 128 3.37 4.83 -4.12
C VAL A 128 2.74 4.11 -2.94
N PHE A 129 2.24 2.89 -3.16
CA PHE A 129 1.68 2.01 -2.14
C PHE A 129 2.70 0.93 -1.77
N ILE A 130 2.94 0.71 -0.48
CA ILE A 130 3.96 -0.21 0.03
C ILE A 130 3.31 -1.23 0.95
N ASP A 131 3.31 -2.50 0.55
CA ASP A 131 2.92 -3.68 1.35
C ASP A 131 3.82 -4.87 0.97
N ALA A 132 5.10 -4.76 1.30
CA ALA A 132 6.11 -5.76 0.95
C ALA A 132 7.00 -6.08 2.16
N ASP A 133 8.24 -6.51 1.93
CA ASP A 133 9.19 -6.85 2.99
C ASP A 133 9.38 -5.69 4.00
N PRO A 134 8.99 -5.89 5.28
CA PRO A 134 9.03 -4.84 6.29
C PRO A 134 10.45 -4.43 6.70
N GLN A 135 11.46 -5.25 6.44
CA GLN A 135 12.86 -4.92 6.76
C GLN A 135 13.37 -3.80 5.86
N SER A 136 12.85 -3.70 4.65
CA SER A 136 13.24 -2.70 3.65
C SER A 136 12.30 -1.47 3.61
N VAL A 137 11.44 -1.29 4.62
CA VAL A 137 10.38 -0.25 4.58
C VAL A 137 10.95 1.16 4.47
N ILE A 138 12.07 1.45 5.12
CA ILE A 138 12.70 2.79 5.08
C ILE A 138 13.16 3.08 3.65
N GLU A 139 13.91 2.17 3.03
CA GLU A 139 14.41 2.30 1.67
C GLU A 139 13.24 2.40 0.65
N TYR A 140 12.17 1.65 0.86
CA TYR A 140 10.97 1.76 0.02
C TYR A 140 10.34 3.15 0.12
N VAL A 141 10.26 3.72 1.30
CA VAL A 141 9.70 5.08 1.50
C VAL A 141 10.63 6.14 0.92
N GLU A 142 11.95 6.03 1.06
CA GLU A 142 12.91 6.93 0.43
C GLU A 142 12.76 6.93 -1.10
N HIS A 143 12.68 5.74 -1.70
CA HIS A 143 12.38 5.63 -3.12
C HIS A 143 10.99 6.17 -3.47
N GLY A 144 9.98 5.86 -2.66
CA GLY A 144 8.62 6.36 -2.85
C GLY A 144 8.57 7.89 -2.90
N LEU A 145 9.20 8.55 -1.94
CA LEU A 145 9.28 10.02 -1.88
C LEU A 145 10.07 10.63 -3.05
N ARG A 146 11.06 9.93 -3.59
CA ARG A 146 11.76 10.33 -4.81
C ARG A 146 10.85 10.22 -6.04
N LEU A 147 10.06 9.15 -6.12
CA LEU A 147 9.20 8.85 -7.27
C LEU A 147 7.96 9.73 -7.33
N VAL A 148 7.33 10.04 -6.18
CA VAL A 148 6.13 10.87 -6.18
C VAL A 148 6.46 12.33 -6.49
N ARG A 149 5.58 12.97 -7.29
CA ARG A 149 5.63 14.40 -7.56
C ARG A 149 5.33 15.22 -6.28
N PRO A 150 5.61 16.51 -6.23
CA PRO A 150 5.07 17.39 -5.19
C PRO A 150 3.53 17.27 -5.12
N GLY A 151 2.99 17.10 -3.93
CA GLY A 151 1.58 16.76 -3.68
C GLY A 151 1.24 15.28 -3.84
N GLY A 152 2.18 14.45 -4.31
CA GLY A 152 2.00 12.99 -4.36
C GLY A 152 2.19 12.34 -2.99
N THR A 153 1.64 11.14 -2.83
CA THR A 153 1.53 10.47 -1.52
C THR A 153 2.14 9.07 -1.54
N VAL A 154 2.93 8.77 -0.52
CA VAL A 154 3.38 7.42 -0.19
C VAL A 154 2.45 6.85 0.87
N LEU A 155 1.91 5.66 0.63
CA LEU A 155 1.04 4.91 1.54
C LEU A 155 1.78 3.65 1.99
N VAL A 156 1.96 3.49 3.30
CA VAL A 156 2.64 2.32 3.88
C VAL A 156 1.63 1.53 4.69
N ALA A 157 1.30 0.35 4.21
CA ALA A 157 0.43 -0.58 4.93
C ALA A 157 1.16 -1.23 6.12
N ARG A 158 0.40 -1.76 7.08
CA ARG A 158 0.90 -2.48 8.27
C ARG A 158 1.88 -1.67 9.13
N ALA A 159 1.79 -0.34 9.10
CA ALA A 159 2.70 0.55 9.79
C ALA A 159 2.67 0.44 11.33
N LEU A 160 1.67 -0.23 11.91
CA LEU A 160 1.61 -0.58 13.34
C LEU A 160 2.15 -1.98 13.64
N TRP A 161 2.45 -2.75 12.61
CA TRP A 161 3.11 -4.06 12.68
C TRP A 161 2.58 -4.95 13.82
N ARG A 162 1.31 -5.39 13.71
CA ARG A 162 0.64 -6.25 14.71
C ARG A 162 0.69 -5.68 16.14
N GLY A 163 0.60 -4.35 16.26
CA GLY A 163 0.67 -3.64 17.54
C GLY A 163 2.08 -3.50 18.14
N ARG A 164 3.10 -4.11 17.54
CA ARG A 164 4.47 -4.07 18.07
C ARG A 164 5.10 -2.68 18.01
N VAL A 165 4.72 -1.86 17.05
CA VAL A 165 5.19 -0.47 16.95
C VAL A 165 4.74 0.36 18.16
N ALA A 166 3.53 0.13 18.65
CA ALA A 166 2.99 0.82 19.82
C ALA A 166 3.51 0.25 21.16
N ASP A 167 4.08 -0.95 21.16
CA ASP A 167 4.63 -1.59 22.38
C ASP A 167 6.07 -1.12 22.63
N PRO A 168 6.35 -0.35 23.69
CA PRO A 168 7.69 0.12 24.00
C PRO A 168 8.68 -1.00 24.36
N ALA A 169 8.18 -2.19 24.70
CA ALA A 169 9.01 -3.36 24.99
C ALA A 169 9.48 -4.09 23.73
N ALA A 170 8.79 -3.93 22.60
CA ALA A 170 9.18 -4.51 21.33
C ALA A 170 10.38 -3.76 20.76
N ARG A 171 11.53 -4.42 20.68
CA ARG A 171 12.81 -3.85 20.21
C ARG A 171 13.40 -4.58 19.03
N ASP A 172 12.59 -5.39 18.34
CA ASP A 172 13.04 -6.01 17.11
C ASP A 172 13.25 -4.95 16.01
N GLU A 173 14.04 -5.34 15.03
CA GLU A 173 14.46 -4.48 13.93
C GLU A 173 13.27 -3.86 13.17
N ILE A 174 12.24 -4.65 12.88
CA ILE A 174 11.06 -4.20 12.14
C ILE A 174 10.28 -3.14 12.93
N ALA A 175 9.94 -3.43 14.19
CA ALA A 175 9.21 -2.48 15.03
C ALA A 175 10.00 -1.17 15.24
N THR A 176 11.33 -1.28 15.34
CA THR A 176 12.22 -0.12 15.46
C THR A 176 12.27 0.67 14.15
N GLY A 177 12.37 0.00 13.01
CA GLY A 177 12.35 0.63 11.68
C GLY A 177 11.07 1.44 11.45
N PHE A 178 9.90 0.86 11.72
CA PHE A 178 8.63 1.60 11.60
C PHE A 178 8.53 2.78 12.58
N ARG A 179 9.01 2.65 13.83
CA ARG A 179 9.02 3.80 14.75
C ARG A 179 9.92 4.93 14.25
N THR A 180 11.10 4.59 13.77
CA THR A 180 12.03 5.56 13.17
C THR A 180 11.35 6.28 11.99
N LEU A 181 10.80 5.53 11.05
CA LEU A 181 10.09 6.06 9.90
C LEU A 181 8.95 7.03 10.30
N ILE A 182 8.07 6.61 11.22
CA ILE A 182 6.95 7.43 11.70
C ILE A 182 7.46 8.70 12.37
N THR A 183 8.50 8.59 13.21
CA THR A 183 9.06 9.74 13.92
C THR A 183 9.72 10.74 12.97
N GLU A 184 10.54 10.26 12.04
CA GLU A 184 11.25 11.11 11.07
C GLU A 184 10.29 11.80 10.11
N THR A 185 9.29 11.09 9.59
CA THR A 185 8.29 11.68 8.69
C THR A 185 7.41 12.70 9.41
N SER A 186 7.09 12.48 10.69
CA SER A 186 6.32 13.44 11.50
C SER A 186 7.12 14.70 11.85
N ALA A 187 8.44 14.61 11.92
CA ALA A 187 9.32 15.74 12.23
C ALA A 187 9.81 16.49 10.97
N SER A 188 9.64 15.92 9.79
CA SER A 188 10.14 16.47 8.54
C SER A 188 9.27 17.63 8.04
N GLY A 189 9.89 18.77 7.75
CA GLY A 189 9.21 19.89 7.09
C GLY A 189 8.96 19.69 5.58
N ALA A 190 9.50 18.61 4.97
CA ALA A 190 9.34 18.33 3.55
C ALA A 190 8.08 17.51 3.22
N VAL A 191 7.42 16.97 4.23
CA VAL A 191 6.23 16.12 4.08
C VAL A 191 5.16 16.49 5.11
N ILE A 192 3.93 16.09 4.83
CA ILE A 192 2.86 15.95 5.83
C ILE A 192 2.59 14.47 5.99
N SER A 193 2.52 13.97 7.22
CA SER A 193 2.23 12.57 7.49
C SER A 193 1.08 12.39 8.47
N ALA A 194 0.36 11.28 8.30
CA ALA A 194 -0.70 10.84 9.20
C ALA A 194 -0.68 9.32 9.32
N LEU A 195 -0.85 8.81 10.54
CA LEU A 195 -0.98 7.39 10.81
C LEU A 195 -2.44 7.07 11.15
N SER A 196 -3.13 6.38 10.23
CA SER A 196 -4.45 5.82 10.48
C SER A 196 -4.33 4.45 11.16
N PRO A 197 -5.17 4.12 12.14
CA PRO A 197 -5.18 2.79 12.75
C PRO A 197 -5.94 1.74 11.91
N ALA A 198 -6.45 2.07 10.71
CA ALA A 198 -7.15 1.14 9.84
C ALA A 198 -6.27 -0.07 9.51
N GLY A 199 -6.86 -1.27 9.59
CA GLY A 199 -6.12 -2.53 9.47
C GLY A 199 -5.01 -2.62 10.53
N GLU A 200 -3.82 -2.93 10.11
CA GLU A 200 -2.61 -2.94 10.95
C GLU A 200 -1.82 -1.60 10.89
N GLY A 201 -2.51 -0.51 10.62
CA GLY A 201 -1.96 0.83 10.45
C GLY A 201 -1.66 1.19 9.00
N LEU A 202 -2.15 2.35 8.55
CA LEU A 202 -1.81 2.94 7.27
C LEU A 202 -1.12 4.28 7.51
N LEU A 203 0.19 4.33 7.25
CA LEU A 203 0.95 5.57 7.28
C LEU A 203 0.85 6.25 5.92
N GLN A 204 0.40 7.49 5.93
CA GLN A 204 0.26 8.33 4.74
C GLN A 204 1.30 9.44 4.82
N ILE A 205 2.09 9.63 3.77
CA ILE A 205 3.18 10.61 3.70
C ILE A 205 3.03 11.37 2.38
N THR A 206 2.61 12.62 2.45
CA THR A 206 2.45 13.48 1.27
C THR A 206 3.63 14.42 1.15
N LYS A 207 4.29 14.39 0.00
CA LYS A 207 5.43 15.26 -0.33
C LYS A 207 4.96 16.69 -0.56
N LEU A 208 5.51 17.63 0.19
CA LEU A 208 5.21 19.06 0.02
C LEU A 208 5.96 19.62 -1.21
N ALA A 209 5.39 20.68 -1.77
CA ALA A 209 6.13 21.49 -2.74
C ALA A 209 7.28 22.21 -2.02
N PRO A 210 8.44 22.37 -2.65
CA PRO A 210 9.57 23.12 -2.11
C PRO A 210 9.26 24.60 -1.90
#